data_a8fc0d4b5b84ddf0f101d58499f48d40
#
_entry.id   a8fc0d4b5b84ddf0f101d58499f48d40
#
_cell.length_a   1.000
_cell.length_b   1.000
_cell.length_c   1.000
_cell.angle_alpha   90.00
_cell.angle_beta   90.00
_cell.angle_gamma   90.00
#
_symmetry.space_group_name_H-M   'P 1'
#
loop_
_entity.id
_entity.type
_entity.pdbx_description
1 polymer ?
#
loop_
_entity_poly.entity_id
_entity_poly.type
_entity_poly.pdbx_seq_one_letter_code
_entity_poly.pdbx_strand_id
1 'polypeptide(L)'
;MNDNANIPTSNPASAASVAMINFGSAQAGQGATRKLAVHAATLRYEALPPALIEMIKQCVLDTLGVIIGASGIATEGRIVADYVKDLGGKAESTLLGFGGKAPAPWAVFVNGSLGHMLDYDDVGDGGHVSICTIPPALAIAEKRGGASGRDLITAVVAGTDIHTRLALAIDIGDWTMTEGWFATQLFGFISGAAAAGRILCLDAEKMENALGIGFNQMSGSRQMAVGAATHMRSMQAGFAGQAATAGAGLAERGIIGSKEIIEGCYGLFHNYVRTSTPDWNAIVGDLGTRFPLLKTHGFKVWPACAYTRPTNAATLFLRQQHEIRPADVESIAVIGGTGGTQLLCEPLERKRRPQTSIDGKYSIPFTTAVMMQNGNVGLRDYTDAGLRDPAVLAMADRVSYRALAGADFGKGGSGYASSTTAVEIKTKDGRVLLHQPDGVPGDPRHPVDNALLEAKFRDCVSFSALPIRAANMDRAIDMIWNLEKVTDVSEIVQTLSA
;
A
#
# COMPACT_ATOMS: atom_id res chain seq x y z
N MET A 1 -20.88 20.38 63.53
CA MET A 1 -20.01 19.22 63.61
C MET A 1 -19.27 19.13 62.30
N ASN A 2 -18.01 19.54 62.33
CA ASN A 2 -17.12 19.61 61.15
C ASN A 2 -16.44 18.25 61.01
N ASP A 3 -16.62 17.60 59.92
CA ASP A 3 -15.74 16.50 59.50
C ASP A 3 -14.90 16.94 58.30
N ASN A 4 -13.69 17.44 58.65
CA ASN A 4 -12.61 17.61 57.68
C ASN A 4 -12.05 16.24 57.34
N ALA A 5 -12.42 15.69 56.15
CA ALA A 5 -11.74 14.55 55.58
C ALA A 5 -10.36 14.98 55.06
N ASN A 6 -9.33 14.49 55.74
CA ASN A 6 -7.95 14.58 55.29
C ASN A 6 -7.75 13.92 53.94
N ILE A 7 -7.47 14.70 52.91
CA ILE A 7 -6.94 14.20 51.66
C ILE A 7 -5.44 13.91 51.91
N PRO A 8 -4.96 12.68 51.71
CA PRO A 8 -3.53 12.41 51.85
C PRO A 8 -2.79 13.17 50.75
N THR A 9 -1.88 14.03 51.11
CA THR A 9 -0.90 14.64 50.23
C THR A 9 -0.10 13.52 49.58
N SER A 10 -0.27 13.33 48.25
CA SER A 10 0.47 12.39 47.46
C SER A 10 1.97 12.61 47.64
N ASN A 11 2.64 11.56 48.10
CA ASN A 11 4.06 11.38 48.03
C ASN A 11 4.55 11.76 46.61
N PRO A 12 5.58 12.58 46.39
CA PRO A 12 6.15 12.76 45.09
C PRO A 12 6.74 11.41 44.67
N ALA A 13 6.02 10.72 43.82
CA ALA A 13 6.57 9.56 43.16
C ALA A 13 7.92 9.95 42.60
N SER A 14 8.97 9.32 43.12
CA SER A 14 10.30 9.37 42.57
C SER A 14 10.18 9.34 41.05
N ALA A 15 10.77 10.33 40.41
CA ALA A 15 10.98 10.26 38.94
C ALA A 15 11.77 8.98 38.70
N ALA A 16 11.04 7.90 38.46
CA ALA A 16 11.61 6.67 37.90
C ALA A 16 12.32 7.16 36.67
N SER A 17 13.63 7.14 36.68
CA SER A 17 14.45 7.37 35.50
C SER A 17 13.92 6.40 34.47
N VAL A 18 13.17 6.90 33.50
CA VAL A 18 12.83 6.14 32.30
C VAL A 18 14.17 5.75 31.73
N ALA A 19 14.52 4.46 31.85
CA ALA A 19 15.72 3.95 31.26
C ALA A 19 15.57 4.26 29.77
N MET A 20 16.28 5.26 29.28
CA MET A 20 16.33 5.59 27.87
C MET A 20 16.83 4.33 27.18
N ILE A 21 15.98 3.69 26.41
CA ILE A 21 16.38 2.58 25.56
C ILE A 21 17.43 3.16 24.62
N ASN A 22 18.67 2.75 24.82
CA ASN A 22 19.77 3.23 24.00
C ASN A 22 19.76 2.43 22.69
N PHE A 23 19.10 3.00 21.68
CA PHE A 23 19.01 2.40 20.35
C PHE A 23 20.35 2.47 19.59
N GLY A 24 21.43 1.91 20.14
CA GLY A 24 22.74 1.79 19.52
C GLY A 24 23.19 3.02 18.71
N SER A 25 24.24 3.69 19.11
CA SER A 25 24.75 4.95 18.58
C SER A 25 23.69 6.07 18.49
N ALA A 26 23.31 6.63 19.63
CA ALA A 26 22.47 7.84 19.74
C ALA A 26 22.95 8.98 18.79
N GLN A 27 24.21 9.02 18.44
CA GLN A 27 24.78 9.97 17.49
C GLN A 27 24.32 9.76 16.05
N ALA A 28 24.18 8.54 15.56
CA ALA A 28 23.81 8.27 14.16
C ALA A 28 22.34 8.63 13.86
N GLY A 29 21.44 8.46 14.85
CA GLY A 29 20.03 8.83 14.73
C GLY A 29 19.72 10.28 15.08
N GLN A 30 20.68 11.02 15.64
CA GLN A 30 20.44 12.39 16.11
C GLN A 30 19.95 13.31 14.99
N GLY A 31 18.78 13.93 15.22
CA GLY A 31 18.14 14.82 14.26
C GLY A 31 17.57 14.12 13.03
N ALA A 32 17.28 12.82 13.09
CA ALA A 32 16.72 12.06 11.96
C ALA A 32 15.41 12.70 11.47
N THR A 33 14.49 13.03 12.35
CA THR A 33 13.24 13.73 12.02
C THR A 33 13.50 15.02 11.25
N ARG A 34 14.41 15.84 11.77
CA ARG A 34 14.76 17.12 11.12
C ARG A 34 15.42 16.91 9.76
N LYS A 35 16.30 15.92 9.62
CA LYS A 35 16.95 15.58 8.33
C LYS A 35 15.92 15.16 7.28
N LEU A 36 14.96 14.33 7.66
CA LEU A 36 13.87 13.90 6.77
C LEU A 36 12.97 15.08 6.38
N ALA A 37 12.64 15.97 7.32
CA ALA A 37 11.85 17.17 7.04
C ALA A 37 12.58 18.12 6.08
N VAL A 38 13.87 18.36 6.29
CA VAL A 38 14.70 19.16 5.35
C VAL A 38 14.73 18.51 3.98
N HIS A 39 14.99 17.20 3.92
CA HIS A 39 14.98 16.45 2.65
C HIS A 39 13.65 16.64 1.90
N ALA A 40 12.51 16.37 2.55
CA ALA A 40 11.21 16.50 1.90
C ALA A 40 10.91 17.94 1.45
N ALA A 41 11.28 18.95 2.24
CA ALA A 41 11.04 20.35 1.91
C ALA A 41 11.92 20.89 0.78
N THR A 42 13.17 20.40 0.68
CA THR A 42 14.18 20.96 -0.24
C THR A 42 14.44 20.12 -1.50
N LEU A 43 13.82 18.94 -1.61
CA LEU A 43 13.97 18.07 -2.77
C LEU A 43 13.54 18.81 -4.03
N ARG A 44 14.33 18.69 -5.11
CA ARG A 44 14.08 19.33 -6.39
C ARG A 44 13.93 18.30 -7.50
N TYR A 45 13.04 18.59 -8.44
CA TYR A 45 12.81 17.72 -9.61
C TYR A 45 14.11 17.45 -10.40
N GLU A 46 14.95 18.47 -10.59
CA GLU A 46 16.20 18.39 -11.36
C GLU A 46 17.26 17.48 -10.71
N ALA A 47 17.11 17.17 -9.43
CA ALA A 47 18.00 16.26 -8.70
C ALA A 47 17.54 14.78 -8.80
N LEU A 48 16.35 14.51 -9.36
CA LEU A 48 15.80 13.15 -9.43
C LEU A 48 16.41 12.36 -10.59
N PRO A 49 16.83 11.12 -10.36
CA PRO A 49 17.25 10.23 -11.44
C PRO A 49 16.11 10.00 -12.45
N PRO A 50 16.38 9.96 -13.78
CA PRO A 50 15.35 9.69 -14.78
C PRO A 50 14.55 8.42 -14.53
N ALA A 51 15.20 7.33 -14.08
CA ALA A 51 14.54 6.08 -13.76
C ALA A 51 13.50 6.23 -12.61
N LEU A 52 13.77 7.12 -11.64
CA LEU A 52 12.84 7.39 -10.56
C LEU A 52 11.62 8.19 -11.05
N ILE A 53 11.84 9.16 -11.93
CA ILE A 53 10.77 9.93 -12.57
C ILE A 53 9.82 8.99 -13.32
N GLU A 54 10.36 8.08 -14.13
CA GLU A 54 9.56 7.09 -14.86
C GLU A 54 8.79 6.15 -13.90
N MET A 55 9.43 5.68 -12.85
CA MET A 55 8.76 4.86 -11.82
C MET A 55 7.60 5.61 -11.14
N ILE A 56 7.75 6.91 -10.85
CA ILE A 56 6.65 7.70 -10.26
C ILE A 56 5.50 7.88 -11.24
N LYS A 57 5.76 8.05 -12.54
CA LYS A 57 4.70 8.07 -13.56
C LYS A 57 3.93 6.75 -13.58
N GLN A 58 4.64 5.62 -13.53
CA GLN A 58 4.04 4.29 -13.41
C GLN A 58 3.18 4.18 -12.15
N CYS A 59 3.68 4.65 -10.99
CA CYS A 59 2.93 4.68 -9.73
C CYS A 59 1.65 5.52 -9.84
N VAL A 60 1.71 6.70 -10.48
CA VAL A 60 0.53 7.56 -10.69
C VAL A 60 -0.50 6.87 -11.57
N LEU A 61 -0.08 6.26 -12.67
CA LEU A 61 -0.98 5.52 -13.57
C LEU A 61 -1.65 4.36 -12.83
N ASP A 62 -0.86 3.55 -12.15
CA ASP A 62 -1.31 2.38 -11.41
C ASP A 62 -2.33 2.77 -10.32
N THR A 63 -1.96 3.73 -9.48
CA THR A 63 -2.79 4.18 -8.35
C THR A 63 -4.12 4.76 -8.83
N LEU A 64 -4.11 5.62 -9.85
CA LEU A 64 -5.36 6.21 -10.38
C LEU A 64 -6.27 5.15 -11.00
N GLY A 65 -5.70 4.20 -11.75
CA GLY A 65 -6.47 3.09 -12.33
C GLY A 65 -7.16 2.27 -11.25
N VAL A 66 -6.43 1.88 -10.21
CA VAL A 66 -6.96 1.06 -9.10
C VAL A 66 -8.03 1.82 -8.31
N ILE A 67 -7.83 3.10 -7.99
CA ILE A 67 -8.83 3.95 -7.31
C ILE A 67 -10.14 3.98 -8.09
N ILE A 68 -10.05 4.26 -9.40
CA ILE A 68 -11.22 4.40 -10.27
C ILE A 68 -11.94 3.05 -10.41
N GLY A 69 -11.21 1.97 -10.65
CA GLY A 69 -11.78 0.63 -10.77
C GLY A 69 -12.49 0.16 -9.50
N ALA A 70 -11.94 0.50 -8.34
CA ALA A 70 -12.55 0.17 -7.05
C ALA A 70 -13.92 0.80 -6.86
N SER A 71 -14.17 1.98 -7.43
CA SER A 71 -15.45 2.68 -7.30
C SER A 71 -16.64 1.87 -7.79
N GLY A 72 -16.46 1.01 -8.78
CA GLY A 72 -17.55 0.21 -9.36
C GLY A 72 -17.60 -1.24 -8.86
N ILE A 73 -16.48 -1.78 -8.33
CA ILE A 73 -16.43 -3.18 -7.86
C ILE A 73 -16.59 -3.27 -6.34
N ALA A 74 -15.95 -2.37 -5.59
CA ALA A 74 -15.96 -2.43 -4.13
C ALA A 74 -17.22 -1.77 -3.57
N THR A 75 -18.14 -2.57 -3.02
CA THR A 75 -19.39 -2.07 -2.43
C THR A 75 -19.14 -1.14 -1.25
N GLU A 76 -18.12 -1.41 -0.45
CA GLU A 76 -17.67 -0.57 0.65
C GLU A 76 -17.15 0.80 0.16
N GLY A 77 -16.64 0.91 -1.05
CA GLY A 77 -16.19 2.17 -1.65
C GLY A 77 -17.34 3.17 -1.81
N ARG A 78 -18.51 2.70 -2.24
CA ARG A 78 -19.71 3.52 -2.33
C ARG A 78 -20.17 3.99 -0.94
N ILE A 79 -20.18 3.11 0.05
CA ILE A 79 -20.56 3.44 1.43
C ILE A 79 -19.68 4.59 1.96
N VAL A 80 -18.36 4.47 1.75
CA VAL A 80 -17.39 5.51 2.18
C VAL A 80 -17.61 6.82 1.43
N ALA A 81 -17.84 6.76 0.12
CA ALA A 81 -18.08 7.97 -0.68
C ALA A 81 -19.40 8.67 -0.29
N ASP A 82 -20.47 7.92 -0.10
CA ASP A 82 -21.78 8.47 0.29
C ASP A 82 -21.70 9.08 1.69
N TYR A 83 -21.05 8.40 2.66
CA TYR A 83 -20.79 8.96 3.98
C TYR A 83 -20.07 10.32 3.91
N VAL A 84 -19.04 10.45 3.07
CA VAL A 84 -18.29 11.71 2.94
C VAL A 84 -19.13 12.79 2.23
N LYS A 85 -19.95 12.42 1.24
CA LYS A 85 -20.89 13.35 0.59
C LYS A 85 -21.93 13.90 1.58
N ASP A 86 -22.44 13.04 2.46
CA ASP A 86 -23.43 13.41 3.49
C ASP A 86 -22.85 14.38 4.54
N LEU A 87 -21.53 14.28 4.83
CA LEU A 87 -20.86 15.25 5.71
C LEU A 87 -20.83 16.66 5.13
N GLY A 88 -20.89 16.80 3.80
CA GLY A 88 -20.81 18.09 3.12
C GLY A 88 -19.45 18.78 3.29
N GLY A 89 -19.47 20.11 3.26
CA GLY A 89 -18.28 20.94 3.44
C GLY A 89 -17.80 21.59 2.14
N LYS A 90 -16.59 22.18 2.17
CA LYS A 90 -16.04 22.89 1.02
C LYS A 90 -15.64 21.92 -0.09
N ALA A 91 -16.09 22.19 -1.31
CA ALA A 91 -15.77 21.40 -2.51
C ALA A 91 -14.34 21.66 -2.99
N GLU A 92 -13.35 21.05 -2.34
CA GLU A 92 -11.92 21.28 -2.59
C GLU A 92 -11.31 20.27 -3.56
N SER A 93 -11.58 18.97 -3.34
CA SER A 93 -10.90 17.88 -4.05
C SER A 93 -11.87 16.80 -4.50
N THR A 94 -11.61 16.20 -5.65
CA THR A 94 -12.48 15.26 -6.37
C THR A 94 -12.56 13.90 -5.70
N LEU A 95 -13.78 13.33 -5.66
CA LEU A 95 -14.04 11.93 -5.32
C LEU A 95 -13.94 11.09 -6.60
N LEU A 96 -12.79 10.47 -6.84
CA LEU A 96 -12.51 9.72 -8.06
C LEU A 96 -13.49 8.55 -8.24
N GLY A 97 -14.01 8.37 -9.45
CA GLY A 97 -14.99 7.35 -9.78
C GLY A 97 -16.41 7.58 -9.30
N PHE A 98 -16.65 8.52 -8.35
CA PHE A 98 -17.97 8.81 -7.81
C PHE A 98 -18.50 10.23 -8.15
N GLY A 99 -17.62 11.08 -8.67
CA GLY A 99 -17.95 12.46 -8.98
C GLY A 99 -18.25 13.32 -7.74
N GLY A 100 -18.23 14.63 -7.95
CA GLY A 100 -18.34 15.62 -6.89
C GLY A 100 -17.02 15.84 -6.17
N LYS A 101 -17.02 16.79 -5.22
CA LYS A 101 -15.85 17.18 -4.44
C LYS A 101 -16.18 17.22 -2.96
N ALA A 102 -15.17 17.03 -2.13
CA ALA A 102 -15.22 17.12 -0.68
C ALA A 102 -14.04 17.96 -0.16
N PRO A 103 -14.02 18.35 1.14
CA PRO A 103 -12.81 18.89 1.76
C PRO A 103 -11.62 17.95 1.54
N ALA A 104 -10.44 18.50 1.24
CA ALA A 104 -9.29 17.70 0.80
C ALA A 104 -8.97 16.49 1.70
N PRO A 105 -8.95 16.57 3.05
CA PRO A 105 -8.72 15.40 3.89
C PRO A 105 -9.77 14.29 3.69
N TRP A 106 -11.03 14.65 3.47
CA TRP A 106 -12.12 13.68 3.27
C TRP A 106 -12.09 13.08 1.85
N ALA A 107 -11.72 13.85 0.84
CA ALA A 107 -11.47 13.31 -0.50
C ALA A 107 -10.31 12.30 -0.47
N VAL A 108 -9.26 12.58 0.28
CA VAL A 108 -8.14 11.63 0.50
C VAL A 108 -8.62 10.38 1.24
N PHE A 109 -9.51 10.51 2.23
CA PHE A 109 -10.09 9.35 2.91
C PHE A 109 -10.79 8.40 1.92
N VAL A 110 -11.61 8.94 1.02
CA VAL A 110 -12.28 8.15 -0.03
C VAL A 110 -11.26 7.55 -0.99
N ASN A 111 -10.46 8.39 -1.65
CA ASN A 111 -9.55 7.96 -2.71
C ASN A 111 -8.44 7.02 -2.20
N GLY A 112 -7.88 7.29 -1.01
CA GLY A 112 -6.90 6.41 -0.38
C GLY A 112 -7.48 5.06 0.05
N SER A 113 -8.76 5.04 0.48
CA SER A 113 -9.46 3.78 0.77
C SER A 113 -9.69 2.97 -0.51
N LEU A 114 -10.22 3.59 -1.56
CA LEU A 114 -10.40 2.96 -2.87
C LEU A 114 -9.09 2.39 -3.41
N GLY A 115 -7.99 3.10 -3.19
CA GLY A 115 -6.67 2.71 -3.68
C GLY A 115 -6.22 1.31 -3.23
N HIS A 116 -6.76 0.79 -2.11
CA HIS A 116 -6.41 -0.55 -1.63
C HIS A 116 -7.56 -1.57 -1.69
N MET A 117 -8.77 -1.14 -2.03
CA MET A 117 -9.94 -2.04 -2.02
C MET A 117 -9.83 -3.18 -3.03
N LEU A 118 -9.08 -3.01 -4.12
CA LEU A 118 -8.84 -4.07 -5.09
C LEU A 118 -7.67 -4.98 -4.73
N ASP A 119 -6.83 -4.62 -3.74
CA ASP A 119 -5.54 -5.26 -3.44
C ASP A 119 -4.68 -5.44 -4.72
N TYR A 120 -4.78 -4.45 -5.62
CA TYR A 120 -4.15 -4.44 -6.95
C TYR A 120 -3.15 -3.29 -7.11
N ASP A 121 -3.08 -2.39 -6.14
CA ASP A 121 -2.12 -1.31 -6.04
C ASP A 121 -0.69 -1.83 -5.96
N ASP A 122 0.24 -0.94 -6.27
CA ASP A 122 1.67 -1.19 -6.20
C ASP A 122 2.10 -1.71 -4.82
N VAL A 123 3.27 -2.28 -4.76
CA VAL A 123 3.75 -2.89 -3.53
C VAL A 123 5.27 -2.89 -3.46
N GLY A 124 5.85 -2.56 -2.28
CA GLY A 124 7.29 -2.46 -2.02
C GLY A 124 7.66 -2.91 -0.61
N ASP A 125 8.95 -2.86 -0.29
CA ASP A 125 9.45 -3.24 1.03
C ASP A 125 8.74 -2.49 2.16
N GLY A 126 8.21 -1.29 1.88
CA GLY A 126 7.35 -0.53 2.78
C GLY A 126 5.87 -0.94 2.78
N GLY A 127 5.48 -1.94 2.00
CA GLY A 127 4.08 -2.24 1.72
C GLY A 127 3.57 -1.40 0.53
N HIS A 128 2.43 -0.75 0.68
CA HIS A 128 1.74 -0.03 -0.40
C HIS A 128 1.98 1.48 -0.27
N VAL A 129 3.06 1.98 -0.88
CA VAL A 129 3.54 3.35 -0.61
C VAL A 129 2.82 4.42 -1.42
N SER A 130 2.42 4.12 -2.66
CA SER A 130 1.84 5.13 -3.56
C SER A 130 0.44 5.56 -3.13
N ILE A 131 -0.38 4.65 -2.64
CA ILE A 131 -1.72 4.97 -2.12
C ILE A 131 -1.69 5.85 -0.86
N CYS A 132 -0.55 5.91 -0.16
CA CYS A 132 -0.36 6.80 0.99
C CYS A 132 0.11 8.20 0.59
N THR A 133 0.66 8.38 -0.62
CA THR A 133 1.33 9.62 -1.03
C THR A 133 0.65 10.32 -2.19
N ILE A 134 0.18 9.60 -3.20
CA ILE A 134 -0.46 10.17 -4.40
C ILE A 134 -1.80 10.83 -4.07
N PRO A 135 -2.76 10.20 -3.36
CA PRO A 135 -4.03 10.84 -3.04
C PRO A 135 -3.87 12.14 -2.23
N PRO A 136 -3.03 12.20 -1.16
CA PRO A 136 -2.74 13.45 -0.46
C PRO A 136 -2.15 14.55 -1.36
N ALA A 137 -1.19 14.21 -2.22
CA ALA A 137 -0.55 15.16 -3.12
C ALA A 137 -1.55 15.74 -4.14
N LEU A 138 -2.35 14.89 -4.79
CA LEU A 138 -3.36 15.31 -5.77
C LEU A 138 -4.47 16.14 -5.12
N ALA A 139 -4.98 15.75 -3.96
CA ALA A 139 -6.03 16.47 -3.28
C ALA A 139 -5.59 17.88 -2.86
N ILE A 140 -4.36 18.02 -2.38
CA ILE A 140 -3.80 19.34 -2.06
C ILE A 140 -3.52 20.15 -3.32
N ALA A 141 -3.09 19.53 -4.43
CA ALA A 141 -2.92 20.21 -5.70
C ALA A 141 -4.25 20.84 -6.19
N GLU A 142 -5.34 20.06 -6.20
CA GLU A 142 -6.68 20.59 -6.53
C GLU A 142 -7.10 21.72 -5.58
N LYS A 143 -6.93 21.54 -4.26
CA LYS A 143 -7.28 22.54 -3.25
C LYS A 143 -6.57 23.87 -3.43
N ARG A 144 -5.32 23.85 -3.87
CA ARG A 144 -4.52 25.08 -4.11
C ARG A 144 -4.89 25.81 -5.39
N GLY A 145 -5.65 25.17 -6.29
CA GLY A 145 -5.92 25.68 -7.63
C GLY A 145 -4.84 25.31 -8.64
N GLY A 146 -4.12 24.22 -8.40
CA GLY A 146 -3.16 23.63 -9.32
C GLY A 146 -1.75 23.41 -8.73
N ALA A 147 -1.03 22.46 -9.35
CA ALA A 147 0.39 22.21 -9.16
C ALA A 147 0.92 21.58 -10.47
N SER A 148 2.19 21.81 -10.79
CA SER A 148 2.78 21.20 -11.98
C SER A 148 3.03 19.70 -11.79
N GLY A 149 3.16 18.96 -12.89
CA GLY A 149 3.53 17.55 -12.84
C GLY A 149 4.91 17.33 -12.22
N ARG A 150 5.84 18.27 -12.36
CA ARG A 150 7.14 18.24 -11.67
C ARG A 150 6.97 18.36 -10.15
N ASP A 151 6.04 19.21 -9.69
CA ASP A 151 5.73 19.33 -8.27
C ASP A 151 5.11 18.05 -7.74
N LEU A 152 4.18 17.43 -8.48
CA LEU A 152 3.58 16.15 -8.12
C LEU A 152 4.62 15.04 -8.02
N ILE A 153 5.48 14.88 -9.05
CA ILE A 153 6.58 13.88 -9.03
C ILE A 153 7.44 14.09 -7.78
N THR A 154 7.86 15.31 -7.52
CA THR A 154 8.75 15.63 -6.40
C THR A 154 8.07 15.36 -5.06
N ALA A 155 6.78 15.67 -4.93
CA ALA A 155 6.00 15.44 -3.72
C ALA A 155 5.81 13.93 -3.44
N VAL A 156 5.49 13.16 -4.47
CA VAL A 156 5.36 11.71 -4.35
C VAL A 156 6.70 11.08 -3.98
N VAL A 157 7.81 11.51 -4.60
CA VAL A 157 9.16 11.06 -4.22
C VAL A 157 9.45 11.38 -2.76
N ALA A 158 9.18 12.61 -2.30
CA ALA A 158 9.44 12.99 -0.90
C ALA A 158 8.72 12.07 0.10
N GLY A 159 7.46 11.74 -0.17
CA GLY A 159 6.69 10.83 0.68
C GLY A 159 7.15 9.38 0.57
N THR A 160 7.28 8.86 -0.65
CA THR A 160 7.65 7.44 -0.87
C THR A 160 9.08 7.13 -0.42
N ASP A 161 10.01 8.06 -0.56
CA ASP A 161 11.39 7.87 -0.08
C ASP A 161 11.43 7.78 1.46
N ILE A 162 10.73 8.66 2.18
CA ILE A 162 10.61 8.56 3.65
C ILE A 162 9.98 7.24 4.06
N HIS A 163 8.87 6.85 3.45
CA HIS A 163 8.18 5.60 3.75
C HIS A 163 9.10 4.39 3.59
N THR A 164 9.74 4.28 2.44
CA THR A 164 10.63 3.17 2.12
C THR A 164 11.84 3.11 3.04
N ARG A 165 12.44 4.26 3.39
CA ARG A 165 13.56 4.35 4.32
C ARG A 165 13.21 3.87 5.73
N LEU A 166 12.03 4.25 6.22
CA LEU A 166 11.54 3.78 7.53
C LEU A 166 11.33 2.26 7.53
N ALA A 167 10.80 1.72 6.44
CA ALA A 167 10.58 0.29 6.29
C ALA A 167 11.88 -0.51 6.21
N LEU A 168 12.87 -0.02 5.47
CA LEU A 168 14.18 -0.68 5.33
C LEU A 168 15.04 -0.60 6.59
N ALA A 169 14.71 0.29 7.52
CA ALA A 169 15.42 0.42 8.80
C ALA A 169 15.12 -0.72 9.78
N ILE A 170 14.17 -1.58 9.46
CA ILE A 170 13.69 -2.69 10.30
C ILE A 170 13.51 -3.95 9.46
N ASP A 171 13.51 -5.10 10.10
CA ASP A 171 12.99 -6.33 9.46
C ASP A 171 11.46 -6.29 9.48
N ILE A 172 10.90 -5.71 8.41
CA ILE A 172 9.45 -5.42 8.35
C ILE A 172 8.60 -6.69 8.38
N GLY A 173 9.12 -7.80 7.88
CA GLY A 173 8.41 -9.07 7.85
C GLY A 173 8.21 -9.61 9.27
N ASP A 174 9.29 -9.73 10.03
CA ASP A 174 9.27 -10.17 11.41
C ASP A 174 8.50 -9.19 12.28
N TRP A 175 8.80 -7.89 12.17
CA TRP A 175 8.13 -6.84 12.94
C TRP A 175 6.60 -6.82 12.74
N THR A 176 6.10 -6.98 11.51
CA THR A 176 4.66 -7.03 11.25
C THR A 176 4.01 -8.22 11.96
N MET A 177 4.72 -9.35 12.03
CA MET A 177 4.21 -10.57 12.64
C MET A 177 4.29 -10.53 14.19
N THR A 178 5.35 -9.95 14.74
CA THR A 178 5.61 -9.94 16.19
C THR A 178 4.95 -8.76 16.89
N GLU A 179 5.05 -7.55 16.34
CA GLU A 179 4.50 -6.35 16.97
C GLU A 179 3.06 -6.02 16.53
N GLY A 180 2.60 -6.65 15.45
CA GLY A 180 1.20 -6.57 15.04
C GLY A 180 0.78 -5.23 14.42
N TRP A 181 1.68 -4.55 13.71
CA TRP A 181 1.40 -3.31 13.01
C TRP A 181 1.44 -3.50 11.49
N PHE A 182 0.67 -2.70 10.76
CA PHE A 182 0.78 -2.60 9.31
C PHE A 182 1.62 -1.39 8.90
N ALA A 183 2.75 -1.64 8.24
CA ALA A 183 3.68 -0.62 7.78
C ALA A 183 3.01 0.41 6.85
N THR A 184 2.21 -0.04 5.88
CA THR A 184 1.46 0.83 4.97
C THR A 184 0.70 1.91 5.70
N GLN A 185 -0.10 1.55 6.70
CA GLN A 185 -0.87 2.53 7.46
C GLN A 185 0.04 3.33 8.38
N LEU A 186 0.88 2.65 9.15
CA LEU A 186 1.70 3.29 10.18
C LEU A 186 2.61 4.37 9.59
N PHE A 187 3.39 4.03 8.56
CA PHE A 187 4.28 5.00 7.92
C PHE A 187 3.54 5.96 6.98
N GLY A 188 2.33 5.58 6.53
CA GLY A 188 1.46 6.40 5.69
C GLY A 188 1.10 7.75 6.30
N PHE A 189 0.98 7.84 7.63
CA PHE A 189 0.74 9.09 8.34
C PHE A 189 1.89 10.10 8.17
N ILE A 190 3.12 9.61 8.15
CA ILE A 190 4.33 10.44 7.98
C ILE A 190 4.55 10.73 6.50
N SER A 191 4.51 9.71 5.65
CA SER A 191 4.80 9.83 4.22
C SER A 191 3.75 10.65 3.46
N GLY A 192 2.48 10.49 3.81
CA GLY A 192 1.40 11.31 3.25
C GLY A 192 1.52 12.78 3.67
N ALA A 193 1.96 13.05 4.93
CA ALA A 193 2.21 14.41 5.39
C ALA A 193 3.38 15.07 4.65
N ALA A 194 4.44 14.30 4.33
CA ALA A 194 5.55 14.78 3.51
C ALA A 194 5.09 15.12 2.08
N ALA A 195 4.31 14.26 1.44
CA ALA A 195 3.78 14.48 0.10
C ALA A 195 2.83 15.70 0.04
N ALA A 196 1.87 15.79 0.95
CA ALA A 196 0.96 16.93 1.05
C ALA A 196 1.71 18.23 1.38
N GLY A 197 2.64 18.18 2.34
CA GLY A 197 3.46 19.31 2.75
C GLY A 197 4.37 19.82 1.62
N ARG A 198 4.87 18.93 0.76
CA ARG A 198 5.68 19.32 -0.41
C ARG A 198 4.85 20.07 -1.44
N ILE A 199 3.61 19.66 -1.71
CA ILE A 199 2.67 20.40 -2.56
C ILE A 199 2.31 21.75 -1.94
N LEU A 200 2.15 21.84 -0.61
CA LEU A 200 1.95 23.10 0.11
C LEU A 200 3.20 24.01 0.13
N CYS A 201 4.32 23.56 -0.42
CA CYS A 201 5.62 24.28 -0.37
C CYS A 201 6.03 24.62 1.08
N LEU A 202 5.77 23.74 2.04
CA LEU A 202 6.18 23.94 3.41
C LEU A 202 7.72 24.04 3.50
N ASP A 203 8.21 25.01 4.25
CA ASP A 203 9.62 25.05 4.63
C ASP A 203 9.98 23.89 5.57
N ALA A 204 11.26 23.72 5.87
CA ALA A 204 11.74 22.59 6.66
C ALA A 204 11.18 22.58 8.11
N GLU A 205 10.83 23.73 8.67
CA GLU A 205 10.24 23.81 10.01
C GLU A 205 8.77 23.37 9.99
N LYS A 206 7.99 23.91 9.08
CA LYS A 206 6.59 23.52 8.90
C LYS A 206 6.47 22.07 8.43
N MET A 207 7.40 21.59 7.60
CA MET A 207 7.45 20.19 7.19
C MET A 207 7.67 19.28 8.39
N GLU A 208 8.62 19.61 9.27
CA GLU A 208 8.84 18.87 10.51
C GLU A 208 7.59 18.87 11.42
N ASN A 209 6.88 20.00 11.51
CA ASN A 209 5.60 20.06 12.20
C ASN A 209 4.54 19.18 11.56
N ALA A 210 4.45 19.15 10.22
CA ALA A 210 3.50 18.29 9.49
C ALA A 210 3.76 16.80 9.76
N LEU A 211 5.03 16.37 9.71
CA LEU A 211 5.43 15.00 10.06
C LEU A 211 5.05 14.69 11.53
N GLY A 212 5.30 15.63 12.45
CA GLY A 212 4.99 15.47 13.88
C GLY A 212 3.50 15.37 14.16
N ILE A 213 2.66 16.15 13.44
CA ILE A 213 1.20 16.05 13.57
C ILE A 213 0.69 14.73 13.00
N GLY A 214 1.25 14.29 11.88
CA GLY A 214 0.94 12.98 11.31
C GLY A 214 1.28 11.85 12.28
N PHE A 215 2.48 11.86 12.84
CA PHE A 215 2.94 10.88 13.84
C PHE A 215 1.99 10.74 15.04
N ASN A 216 1.48 11.83 15.57
CA ASN A 216 0.58 11.77 16.73
C ASN A 216 -0.79 11.13 16.45
N GLN A 217 -1.13 10.87 15.18
CA GLN A 217 -2.36 10.21 14.79
C GLN A 217 -2.13 8.76 14.38
N MET A 218 -0.90 8.25 14.47
CA MET A 218 -0.53 6.93 13.97
C MET A 218 -1.35 5.81 14.62
N SER A 219 -1.84 4.93 13.75
CA SER A 219 -2.58 3.71 14.11
C SER A 219 -2.37 2.67 13.00
N GLY A 220 -2.94 1.48 13.15
CA GLY A 220 -2.82 0.47 12.09
C GLY A 220 -2.57 -0.93 12.64
N SER A 221 -3.38 -1.35 13.62
CA SER A 221 -3.29 -2.70 14.19
C SER A 221 -3.52 -3.77 13.12
N ARG A 222 -2.68 -4.78 13.13
CA ARG A 222 -2.83 -5.97 12.29
C ARG A 222 -4.10 -6.78 12.62
N GLN A 223 -4.77 -6.51 13.73
CA GLN A 223 -6.05 -7.14 14.07
C GLN A 223 -7.08 -7.00 12.94
N MET A 224 -6.99 -5.95 12.13
CA MET A 224 -7.85 -5.77 10.94
C MET A 224 -7.72 -6.89 9.88
N ALA A 225 -6.67 -7.71 9.93
CA ALA A 225 -6.45 -8.82 9.00
C ALA A 225 -6.61 -10.20 9.66
N VAL A 226 -7.04 -10.24 10.94
CA VAL A 226 -7.18 -11.49 11.70
C VAL A 226 -8.65 -11.85 11.84
N GLY A 227 -9.00 -13.13 11.67
CA GLY A 227 -10.35 -13.63 11.81
C GLY A 227 -11.23 -13.42 10.59
N ALA A 228 -12.45 -12.92 10.80
CA ALA A 228 -13.36 -12.61 9.71
C ALA A 228 -12.86 -11.42 8.88
N ALA A 229 -13.07 -11.47 7.57
CA ALA A 229 -12.72 -10.35 6.70
C ALA A 229 -13.40 -9.06 7.18
N THR A 230 -12.62 -7.99 7.30
CA THR A 230 -13.10 -6.66 7.66
C THR A 230 -12.76 -5.67 6.55
N HIS A 231 -13.57 -4.64 6.37
CA HIS A 231 -13.27 -3.57 5.43
C HIS A 231 -12.09 -2.70 5.89
N MET A 232 -11.70 -2.78 7.16
CA MET A 232 -10.61 -1.96 7.71
C MET A 232 -9.28 -2.20 7.00
N ARG A 233 -9.02 -3.44 6.54
CA ARG A 233 -7.79 -3.76 5.80
C ARG A 233 -7.69 -2.97 4.49
N SER A 234 -8.80 -2.76 3.78
CA SER A 234 -8.83 -2.00 2.54
C SER A 234 -8.82 -0.48 2.76
N MET A 235 -9.25 0.01 3.92
CA MET A 235 -9.37 1.44 4.22
C MET A 235 -8.14 2.07 4.87
N GLN A 236 -7.12 1.29 5.19
CA GLN A 236 -5.96 1.72 5.99
C GLN A 236 -5.26 2.98 5.44
N ALA A 237 -5.05 3.04 4.12
CA ALA A 237 -4.39 4.19 3.48
C ALA A 237 -5.28 5.44 3.49
N GLY A 238 -6.60 5.26 3.43
CA GLY A 238 -7.57 6.36 3.57
C GLY A 238 -7.46 7.06 4.91
N PHE A 239 -7.40 6.30 6.02
CA PHE A 239 -7.22 6.87 7.37
C PHE A 239 -5.88 7.59 7.52
N ALA A 240 -4.80 6.95 7.05
CA ALA A 240 -3.47 7.55 7.12
C ALA A 240 -3.38 8.84 6.28
N GLY A 241 -3.87 8.80 5.03
CA GLY A 241 -3.84 9.93 4.12
C GLY A 241 -4.69 11.10 4.58
N GLN A 242 -5.89 10.83 5.14
CA GLN A 242 -6.76 11.85 5.73
C GLN A 242 -6.05 12.62 6.83
N ALA A 243 -5.51 11.89 7.80
CA ALA A 243 -4.80 12.48 8.94
C ALA A 243 -3.54 13.23 8.50
N ALA A 244 -2.77 12.66 7.58
CA ALA A 244 -1.58 13.26 7.00
C ALA A 244 -1.90 14.60 6.28
N THR A 245 -2.96 14.61 5.47
CA THR A 245 -3.42 15.81 4.73
C THR A 245 -3.90 16.89 5.69
N ALA A 246 -4.64 16.52 6.71
CA ALA A 246 -5.07 17.46 7.77
C ALA A 246 -3.84 18.00 8.55
N GLY A 247 -2.89 17.13 8.89
CA GLY A 247 -1.65 17.50 9.57
C GLY A 247 -0.82 18.51 8.78
N ALA A 248 -0.62 18.29 7.49
CA ALA A 248 0.07 19.24 6.61
C ALA A 248 -0.64 20.60 6.56
N GLY A 249 -1.97 20.61 6.44
CA GLY A 249 -2.77 21.84 6.44
C GLY A 249 -2.78 22.60 7.78
N LEU A 250 -2.65 21.90 8.91
CA LEU A 250 -2.48 22.51 10.24
C LEU A 250 -1.07 23.12 10.41
N ALA A 251 -0.03 22.39 9.95
CA ALA A 251 1.34 22.90 9.98
C ALA A 251 1.52 24.14 9.08
N GLU A 252 0.88 24.17 7.92
CA GLU A 252 0.83 25.35 7.04
C GLU A 252 0.37 26.59 7.81
N ARG A 253 -0.65 26.43 8.68
CA ARG A 253 -1.25 27.49 9.49
C ARG A 253 -0.49 27.81 10.77
N GLY A 254 0.61 27.12 11.05
CA GLY A 254 1.48 27.39 12.18
C GLY A 254 1.23 26.52 13.41
N ILE A 255 0.46 25.44 13.31
CA ILE A 255 0.40 24.45 14.41
C ILE A 255 1.75 23.74 14.50
N ILE A 256 2.29 23.70 15.72
CA ILE A 256 3.56 23.04 16.03
C ILE A 256 3.29 21.56 16.32
N GLY A 257 3.91 20.67 15.56
CA GLY A 257 3.86 19.23 15.77
C GLY A 257 4.96 18.73 16.72
N SER A 258 4.86 17.47 17.14
CA SER A 258 5.89 16.81 17.94
C SER A 258 7.22 16.78 17.18
N LYS A 259 8.29 16.97 17.94
CA LYS A 259 9.67 16.90 17.43
C LYS A 259 10.26 15.52 17.70
N GLU A 260 11.38 15.20 17.03
CA GLU A 260 12.11 13.95 17.25
C GLU A 260 11.23 12.69 17.16
N ILE A 261 10.24 12.72 16.23
CA ILE A 261 9.24 11.64 16.11
C ILE A 261 9.83 10.29 15.67
N ILE A 262 11.02 10.29 15.09
CA ILE A 262 11.71 9.06 14.67
C ILE A 262 12.65 8.59 15.79
N GLU A 263 13.56 9.46 16.25
CA GLU A 263 14.66 9.15 17.16
C GLU A 263 14.34 9.39 18.63
N GLY A 264 13.27 10.11 18.95
CA GLY A 264 12.95 10.52 20.33
C GLY A 264 12.60 9.36 21.25
N CYS A 265 12.72 9.59 22.57
CA CYS A 265 12.47 8.58 23.61
C CYS A 265 11.03 8.02 23.62
N TYR A 266 10.09 8.72 23.01
CA TYR A 266 8.72 8.25 22.75
C TYR A 266 8.40 8.31 21.25
N GLY A 267 9.42 8.30 20.39
CA GLY A 267 9.29 8.31 18.95
C GLY A 267 8.89 6.96 18.35
N LEU A 268 8.93 6.87 17.02
CA LEU A 268 8.50 5.73 16.24
C LEU A 268 9.14 4.42 16.70
N PHE A 269 10.46 4.39 16.82
CA PHE A 269 11.18 3.16 17.16
C PHE A 269 10.98 2.74 18.62
N HIS A 270 10.78 3.67 19.52
CA HIS A 270 10.45 3.36 20.91
C HIS A 270 9.04 2.76 21.04
N ASN A 271 8.04 3.41 20.44
CA ASN A 271 6.64 3.04 20.65
C ASN A 271 6.19 1.86 19.80
N TYR A 272 6.69 1.75 18.57
CA TYR A 272 6.14 0.83 17.57
C TYR A 272 7.14 -0.25 17.11
N VAL A 273 8.46 -0.01 17.27
CA VAL A 273 9.51 -0.94 16.78
C VAL A 273 10.38 -1.39 17.96
N ARG A 274 9.79 -2.12 18.90
CA ARG A 274 10.41 -2.44 20.19
C ARG A 274 11.52 -3.49 20.12
N THR A 275 11.52 -4.36 19.12
CA THR A 275 12.35 -5.56 19.08
C THR A 275 13.58 -5.43 18.19
N SER A 276 13.69 -4.38 17.37
CA SER A 276 14.82 -4.21 16.45
C SER A 276 15.55 -2.89 16.68
N THR A 277 16.87 -2.92 16.48
CA THR A 277 17.68 -1.70 16.40
C THR A 277 17.54 -1.13 15.01
N PRO A 278 17.10 0.13 14.83
CA PRO A 278 16.94 0.70 13.52
C PRO A 278 18.28 0.88 12.81
N ASP A 279 18.29 0.61 11.51
CA ASP A 279 19.41 0.99 10.66
C ASP A 279 19.31 2.50 10.33
N TRP A 280 20.00 3.32 11.13
CA TRP A 280 20.03 4.77 10.94
C TRP A 280 20.59 5.19 9.57
N ASN A 281 21.49 4.40 8.98
CA ASN A 281 21.99 4.68 7.63
C ASN A 281 20.92 4.42 6.56
N ALA A 282 20.06 3.44 6.75
CA ALA A 282 18.89 3.26 5.89
C ALA A 282 17.97 4.49 5.93
N ILE A 283 17.75 5.09 7.12
CA ILE A 283 16.85 6.22 7.32
C ILE A 283 17.43 7.52 6.73
N VAL A 284 18.64 7.92 7.16
CA VAL A 284 19.18 9.25 6.87
C VAL A 284 20.44 9.25 6.03
N GLY A 285 20.95 8.08 5.63
CA GLY A 285 22.11 8.00 4.76
C GLY A 285 21.76 8.41 3.32
N ASP A 286 22.67 9.16 2.69
CA ASP A 286 22.59 9.51 1.26
C ASP A 286 21.24 10.13 0.82
N LEU A 287 20.60 10.94 1.69
CA LEU A 287 19.39 11.69 1.36
C LEU A 287 19.58 12.55 0.11
N GLY A 288 18.65 12.44 -0.83
CA GLY A 288 18.67 13.18 -2.09
C GLY A 288 19.58 12.60 -3.18
N THR A 289 20.34 11.53 -2.88
CA THR A 289 21.22 10.87 -3.87
C THR A 289 20.91 9.39 -4.04
N ARG A 290 20.52 8.69 -2.98
CA ARG A 290 20.06 7.31 -3.01
C ARG A 290 18.54 7.26 -2.78
N PHE A 291 17.83 6.64 -3.70
CA PHE A 291 16.39 6.43 -3.64
C PHE A 291 16.08 4.92 -3.60
N PRO A 292 15.87 4.35 -2.41
CA PRO A 292 15.67 2.91 -2.26
C PRO A 292 14.48 2.36 -3.05
N LEU A 293 13.46 3.17 -3.28
CA LEU A 293 12.27 2.81 -4.06
C LEU A 293 12.62 2.10 -5.38
N LEU A 294 13.66 2.54 -6.08
CA LEU A 294 14.11 1.96 -7.36
C LEU A 294 14.47 0.47 -7.29
N LYS A 295 14.81 -0.04 -6.10
CA LYS A 295 15.25 -1.43 -5.91
C LYS A 295 14.23 -2.29 -5.16
N THR A 296 13.23 -1.67 -4.57
CA THR A 296 12.36 -2.33 -3.60
C THR A 296 10.89 -2.27 -4.01
N HIS A 297 10.56 -1.56 -5.09
CA HIS A 297 9.20 -1.30 -5.51
C HIS A 297 8.83 -2.04 -6.78
N GLY A 298 7.57 -2.46 -6.86
CA GLY A 298 7.04 -3.17 -8.02
C GLY A 298 5.54 -3.03 -8.15
N PHE A 299 4.99 -3.66 -9.19
CA PHE A 299 3.58 -3.56 -9.54
C PHE A 299 2.92 -4.92 -9.53
N LYS A 300 1.72 -5.02 -8.96
CA LYS A 300 0.95 -6.24 -9.04
C LYS A 300 0.36 -6.40 -10.45
N VAL A 301 0.49 -7.58 -11.00
CA VAL A 301 -0.14 -7.96 -12.28
C VAL A 301 -1.45 -8.72 -12.08
N TRP A 302 -1.77 -9.10 -10.85
CA TRP A 302 -3.00 -9.77 -10.45
C TRP A 302 -3.61 -9.10 -9.23
N PRO A 303 -4.94 -8.88 -9.19
CA PRO A 303 -5.64 -8.20 -8.10
C PRO A 303 -5.85 -9.15 -6.91
N ALA A 304 -4.79 -9.42 -6.16
CA ALA A 304 -4.83 -10.29 -4.98
C ALA A 304 -3.68 -9.98 -4.01
N CYS A 305 -3.76 -10.54 -2.81
CA CYS A 305 -2.71 -10.42 -1.80
C CYS A 305 -1.34 -10.82 -2.36
N ALA A 306 -0.29 -10.09 -1.97
CA ALA A 306 1.07 -10.32 -2.46
C ALA A 306 1.54 -11.78 -2.30
N TYR A 307 1.09 -12.48 -1.25
CA TYR A 307 1.40 -13.90 -1.03
C TYR A 307 0.77 -14.87 -2.05
N THR A 308 -0.20 -14.44 -2.87
CA THR A 308 -0.75 -15.28 -3.94
C THR A 308 0.11 -15.26 -5.21
N ARG A 309 0.97 -14.25 -5.36
CA ARG A 309 1.74 -14.03 -6.60
C ARG A 309 2.66 -15.19 -6.96
N PRO A 310 3.44 -15.79 -6.03
CA PRO A 310 4.29 -16.93 -6.36
C PRO A 310 3.49 -18.15 -6.84
N THR A 311 2.34 -18.45 -6.22
CA THR A 311 1.49 -19.57 -6.64
C THR A 311 0.84 -19.32 -7.99
N ASN A 312 0.39 -18.11 -8.26
CA ASN A 312 -0.15 -17.71 -9.56
C ASN A 312 0.93 -17.81 -10.65
N ALA A 313 2.14 -17.31 -10.39
CA ALA A 313 3.26 -17.40 -11.33
C ALA A 313 3.65 -18.85 -11.63
N ALA A 314 3.77 -19.69 -10.59
CA ALA A 314 4.08 -21.11 -10.74
C ALA A 314 3.00 -21.86 -11.53
N THR A 315 1.73 -21.59 -11.22
CA THR A 315 0.59 -22.23 -11.90
C THR A 315 0.55 -21.83 -13.36
N LEU A 316 0.74 -20.54 -13.67
CA LEU A 316 0.79 -20.04 -15.05
C LEU A 316 1.93 -20.66 -15.84
N PHE A 317 3.13 -20.72 -15.24
CA PHE A 317 4.30 -21.35 -15.85
C PHE A 317 4.03 -22.81 -16.20
N LEU A 318 3.57 -23.62 -15.24
CA LEU A 318 3.27 -25.03 -15.47
C LEU A 318 2.19 -25.22 -16.54
N ARG A 319 1.12 -24.42 -16.49
CA ARG A 319 0.05 -24.45 -17.47
C ARG A 319 0.54 -24.20 -18.88
N GLN A 320 1.38 -23.17 -19.08
CA GLN A 320 1.90 -22.79 -20.39
C GLN A 320 3.02 -23.73 -20.88
N GLN A 321 4.02 -24.00 -20.01
CA GLN A 321 5.18 -24.79 -20.38
C GLN A 321 4.83 -26.25 -20.74
N HIS A 322 3.81 -26.81 -20.12
CA HIS A 322 3.39 -28.19 -20.32
C HIS A 322 2.01 -28.32 -21.02
N GLU A 323 1.48 -27.22 -21.53
CA GLU A 323 0.20 -27.15 -22.26
C GLU A 323 -0.96 -27.83 -21.50
N ILE A 324 -1.00 -27.64 -20.15
CA ILE A 324 -2.00 -28.29 -19.30
C ILE A 324 -3.35 -27.60 -19.49
N ARG A 325 -4.34 -28.36 -19.92
CA ARG A 325 -5.74 -27.90 -19.95
C ARG A 325 -6.38 -28.15 -18.58
N PRO A 326 -7.35 -27.32 -18.15
CA PRO A 326 -8.05 -27.53 -16.87
C PRO A 326 -8.65 -28.93 -16.71
N ALA A 327 -9.11 -29.54 -17.80
CA ALA A 327 -9.68 -30.88 -17.81
C ALA A 327 -8.66 -31.98 -17.47
N ASP A 328 -7.38 -31.74 -17.73
CA ASP A 328 -6.31 -32.71 -17.55
C ASP A 328 -5.81 -32.76 -16.08
N VAL A 329 -6.17 -31.77 -15.26
CA VAL A 329 -5.72 -31.67 -13.87
C VAL A 329 -6.44 -32.70 -12.98
N GLU A 330 -5.67 -33.52 -12.27
CA GLU A 330 -6.17 -34.39 -11.19
C GLU A 330 -6.17 -33.65 -9.85
N SER A 331 -5.01 -33.07 -9.45
CA SER A 331 -4.85 -32.32 -8.21
C SER A 331 -3.76 -31.26 -8.34
N ILE A 332 -3.83 -30.23 -7.48
CA ILE A 332 -2.84 -29.16 -7.34
C ILE A 332 -2.43 -29.13 -5.86
N ALA A 333 -1.15 -29.19 -5.57
CA ALA A 333 -0.61 -28.99 -4.22
C ALA A 333 0.18 -27.69 -4.16
N VAL A 334 -0.25 -26.75 -3.33
CA VAL A 334 0.52 -25.58 -2.95
C VAL A 334 1.46 -25.98 -1.83
N ILE A 335 2.74 -25.79 -2.03
CA ILE A 335 3.80 -26.17 -1.10
C ILE A 335 4.48 -24.90 -0.63
N GLY A 336 4.43 -24.60 0.66
CA GLY A 336 5.00 -23.37 1.19
C GLY A 336 5.18 -23.42 2.70
N GLY A 337 5.80 -22.37 3.22
CA GLY A 337 6.05 -22.31 4.65
C GLY A 337 4.81 -22.00 5.48
N THR A 338 4.98 -22.01 6.78
CA THR A 338 4.02 -21.52 7.78
C THR A 338 4.00 -19.99 7.78
N GLY A 339 2.90 -19.33 8.06
CA GLY A 339 2.78 -17.87 8.05
C GLY A 339 1.86 -17.35 6.94
N GLY A 340 2.32 -16.46 6.08
CA GLY A 340 1.48 -15.80 5.07
C GLY A 340 0.83 -16.78 4.10
N THR A 341 1.57 -17.76 3.57
CA THR A 341 1.03 -18.79 2.67
C THR A 341 0.00 -19.65 3.40
N GLN A 342 0.32 -20.11 4.61
CA GLN A 342 -0.61 -20.87 5.43
C GLN A 342 -1.88 -20.08 5.72
N LEU A 343 -1.76 -18.82 6.12
CA LEU A 343 -2.89 -17.94 6.41
C LEU A 343 -3.85 -17.79 5.22
N LEU A 344 -3.31 -17.80 4.00
CA LEU A 344 -4.09 -17.69 2.77
C LEU A 344 -4.58 -19.05 2.24
N CYS A 345 -4.12 -20.16 2.79
CA CYS A 345 -4.56 -21.51 2.44
C CYS A 345 -5.54 -22.11 3.46
N GLU A 346 -5.51 -21.66 4.71
CA GLU A 346 -6.27 -22.27 5.79
C GLU A 346 -7.31 -21.31 6.42
N PRO A 347 -8.45 -21.81 6.90
CA PRO A 347 -8.93 -23.19 6.73
C PRO A 347 -9.35 -23.45 5.27
N LEU A 348 -8.90 -24.60 4.75
CA LEU A 348 -8.91 -24.90 3.31
C LEU A 348 -10.31 -24.83 2.69
N GLU A 349 -11.34 -25.36 3.37
CA GLU A 349 -12.72 -25.34 2.86
C GLU A 349 -13.24 -23.92 2.63
N ARG A 350 -12.95 -23.01 3.55
CA ARG A 350 -13.36 -21.61 3.41
C ARG A 350 -12.57 -20.92 2.27
N LYS A 351 -11.27 -21.25 2.13
CA LYS A 351 -10.42 -20.67 1.11
C LYS A 351 -10.75 -21.15 -0.31
N ARG A 352 -11.23 -22.38 -0.44
CA ARG A 352 -11.73 -22.91 -1.72
C ARG A 352 -13.02 -22.24 -2.16
N ARG A 353 -13.85 -21.75 -1.22
CA ARG A 353 -15.19 -21.20 -1.46
C ARG A 353 -15.36 -19.82 -0.83
N PRO A 354 -14.63 -18.82 -1.32
CA PRO A 354 -14.73 -17.46 -0.80
C PRO A 354 -16.15 -16.92 -0.98
N GLN A 355 -16.65 -16.21 0.04
CA GLN A 355 -18.00 -15.67 0.04
C GLN A 355 -18.04 -14.21 -0.42
N THR A 356 -16.93 -13.52 -0.32
CA THR A 356 -16.81 -12.09 -0.66
C THR A 356 -15.58 -11.85 -1.53
N SER A 357 -15.55 -10.72 -2.23
CA SER A 357 -14.40 -10.27 -3.01
C SER A 357 -13.11 -10.28 -2.19
N ILE A 358 -13.17 -9.82 -0.95
CA ILE A 358 -12.00 -9.79 -0.07
C ILE A 358 -11.54 -11.20 0.33
N ASP A 359 -12.48 -12.13 0.61
CA ASP A 359 -12.12 -13.52 0.89
C ASP A 359 -11.41 -14.16 -0.31
N GLY A 360 -11.85 -13.87 -1.53
CA GLY A 360 -11.25 -14.38 -2.77
C GLY A 360 -9.83 -13.86 -2.99
N LYS A 361 -9.61 -12.56 -2.80
CA LYS A 361 -8.28 -11.92 -2.92
C LYS A 361 -7.27 -12.44 -1.89
N TYR A 362 -7.76 -12.92 -0.75
CA TYR A 362 -6.95 -13.52 0.33
C TYR A 362 -7.06 -15.05 0.35
N SER A 363 -7.24 -15.67 -0.81
CA SER A 363 -7.30 -17.13 -0.97
C SER A 363 -6.35 -17.63 -2.04
N ILE A 364 -5.29 -18.33 -1.64
CA ILE A 364 -4.40 -19.03 -2.57
C ILE A 364 -5.14 -20.17 -3.29
N PRO A 365 -5.93 -21.04 -2.63
CA PRO A 365 -6.67 -22.08 -3.35
C PRO A 365 -7.60 -21.55 -4.45
N PHE A 366 -8.31 -20.45 -4.18
CA PHE A 366 -9.20 -19.85 -5.16
C PHE A 366 -8.42 -19.20 -6.32
N THR A 367 -7.41 -18.36 -6.02
CA THR A 367 -6.64 -17.68 -7.08
C THR A 367 -5.84 -18.66 -7.93
N THR A 368 -5.30 -19.74 -7.33
CA THR A 368 -4.64 -20.83 -8.06
C THR A 368 -5.63 -21.55 -9.00
N ALA A 369 -6.86 -21.80 -8.55
CA ALA A 369 -7.90 -22.39 -9.36
C ALA A 369 -8.32 -21.48 -10.53
N VAL A 370 -8.50 -20.19 -10.27
CA VAL A 370 -8.77 -19.18 -11.32
C VAL A 370 -7.64 -19.17 -12.35
N MET A 371 -6.38 -19.11 -11.89
CA MET A 371 -5.23 -19.13 -12.79
C MET A 371 -5.17 -20.39 -13.63
N MET A 372 -5.43 -21.56 -13.05
CA MET A 372 -5.47 -22.81 -13.80
C MET A 372 -6.63 -22.85 -14.80
N GLN A 373 -7.81 -22.37 -14.41
CA GLN A 373 -9.00 -22.40 -15.24
C GLN A 373 -8.94 -21.39 -16.38
N ASN A 374 -8.60 -20.14 -16.07
CA ASN A 374 -8.72 -18.99 -16.98
C ASN A 374 -7.39 -18.58 -17.63
N GLY A 375 -6.24 -19.00 -17.05
CA GLY A 375 -4.90 -18.56 -17.47
C GLY A 375 -4.53 -17.15 -17.02
N ASN A 376 -5.38 -16.50 -16.25
CA ASN A 376 -5.18 -15.20 -15.64
C ASN A 376 -6.07 -15.07 -14.41
N VAL A 377 -5.72 -14.14 -13.51
CA VAL A 377 -6.56 -13.69 -12.39
C VAL A 377 -6.87 -12.22 -12.62
N GLY A 378 -8.16 -11.89 -12.78
CA GLY A 378 -8.61 -10.53 -13.08
C GLY A 378 -9.68 -10.03 -12.12
N LEU A 379 -10.10 -8.79 -12.29
CA LEU A 379 -11.12 -8.17 -11.43
C LEU A 379 -12.49 -8.87 -11.54
N ARG A 380 -12.80 -9.42 -12.71
CA ARG A 380 -14.07 -10.15 -12.95
C ARG A 380 -14.22 -11.39 -12.09
N ASP A 381 -13.12 -12.03 -11.71
CA ASP A 381 -13.13 -13.25 -10.90
C ASP A 381 -13.60 -12.98 -9.44
N TYR A 382 -13.62 -11.72 -9.02
CA TYR A 382 -14.06 -11.30 -7.68
C TYR A 382 -15.45 -10.66 -7.65
N THR A 383 -16.16 -10.64 -8.79
CA THR A 383 -17.58 -10.30 -8.83
C THR A 383 -18.41 -11.45 -8.24
N ASP A 384 -19.67 -11.20 -7.92
CA ASP A 384 -20.59 -12.25 -7.46
C ASP A 384 -20.66 -13.45 -8.41
N ALA A 385 -20.62 -13.21 -9.72
CA ALA A 385 -20.60 -14.25 -10.73
C ALA A 385 -19.27 -15.02 -10.72
N GLY A 386 -18.13 -14.32 -10.65
CA GLY A 386 -16.80 -14.93 -10.63
C GLY A 386 -16.56 -15.79 -9.39
N LEU A 387 -16.97 -15.30 -8.21
CA LEU A 387 -16.84 -16.05 -6.95
C LEU A 387 -17.69 -17.34 -6.93
N ARG A 388 -18.72 -17.42 -7.77
CA ARG A 388 -19.64 -18.56 -7.87
C ARG A 388 -19.47 -19.38 -9.14
N ASP A 389 -18.44 -19.11 -9.95
CA ASP A 389 -18.17 -19.87 -11.17
C ASP A 389 -17.95 -21.36 -10.83
N PRO A 390 -18.84 -22.26 -11.32
CA PRO A 390 -18.78 -23.67 -10.97
C PRO A 390 -17.50 -24.36 -11.46
N ALA A 391 -16.91 -23.91 -12.58
CA ALA A 391 -15.67 -24.48 -13.10
C ALA A 391 -14.47 -24.10 -12.23
N VAL A 392 -14.42 -22.84 -11.77
CA VAL A 392 -13.40 -22.36 -10.84
C VAL A 392 -13.53 -23.07 -9.50
N LEU A 393 -14.76 -23.18 -8.94
CA LEU A 393 -14.97 -23.83 -7.64
C LEU A 393 -14.62 -25.33 -7.69
N ALA A 394 -14.98 -26.03 -8.79
CA ALA A 394 -14.59 -27.42 -8.99
C ALA A 394 -13.07 -27.61 -9.13
N MET A 395 -12.37 -26.62 -9.69
CA MET A 395 -10.90 -26.62 -9.71
C MET A 395 -10.32 -26.33 -8.32
N ALA A 396 -10.90 -25.40 -7.57
CA ALA A 396 -10.47 -25.07 -6.20
C ALA A 396 -10.59 -26.28 -5.26
N ASP A 397 -11.60 -27.14 -5.43
CA ASP A 397 -11.73 -28.38 -4.67
C ASP A 397 -10.55 -29.35 -4.86
N ARG A 398 -9.79 -29.23 -5.96
CA ARG A 398 -8.58 -30.02 -6.25
C ARG A 398 -7.31 -29.40 -5.69
N VAL A 399 -7.38 -28.18 -5.16
CA VAL A 399 -6.20 -27.49 -4.57
C VAL A 399 -6.04 -27.91 -3.12
N SER A 400 -4.85 -28.30 -2.74
CA SER A 400 -4.44 -28.65 -1.38
C SER A 400 -3.25 -27.77 -0.93
N TYR A 401 -3.01 -27.73 0.38
CA TYR A 401 -1.86 -27.04 0.94
C TYR A 401 -0.99 -28.05 1.73
N ARG A 402 0.31 -27.96 1.52
CA ARG A 402 1.31 -28.75 2.25
C ARG A 402 2.37 -27.82 2.83
N ALA A 403 2.43 -27.72 4.16
CA ALA A 403 3.46 -26.95 4.83
C ALA A 403 4.83 -27.61 4.68
N LEU A 404 5.86 -26.80 4.38
CA LEU A 404 7.24 -27.21 4.48
C LEU A 404 7.75 -26.85 5.88
N ALA A 405 8.16 -27.86 6.65
CA ALA A 405 8.83 -27.65 7.93
C ALA A 405 10.17 -26.93 7.71
N GLY A 406 10.42 -25.82 8.39
CA GLY A 406 11.67 -25.08 8.32
C GLY A 406 11.84 -24.16 7.10
N ALA A 407 10.81 -23.98 6.29
CA ALA A 407 10.83 -22.96 5.25
C ALA A 407 10.77 -21.58 5.92
N ASP A 408 11.90 -20.89 5.98
CA ASP A 408 12.02 -19.54 6.50
C ASP A 408 11.23 -18.57 5.64
N PHE A 409 10.14 -18.02 6.19
CA PHE A 409 9.50 -16.86 5.64
C PHE A 409 10.36 -15.65 5.94
N GLY A 410 10.88 -15.00 4.90
CA GLY A 410 11.29 -13.62 5.00
C GLY A 410 12.66 -13.33 5.55
N LYS A 411 13.61 -14.26 5.58
CA LYS A 411 15.03 -13.87 5.68
C LYS A 411 15.54 -13.27 4.37
N GLY A 412 14.85 -12.31 3.87
CA GLY A 412 15.17 -11.64 2.62
C GLY A 412 14.29 -10.45 2.38
N GLY A 413 13.95 -9.68 3.41
CA GLY A 413 13.25 -8.41 3.33
C GLY A 413 12.09 -8.45 2.32
N SER A 414 10.99 -7.86 2.65
CA SER A 414 9.80 -7.69 1.80
C SER A 414 8.99 -8.96 1.46
N GLY A 415 7.70 -8.81 1.53
CA GLY A 415 6.71 -9.80 1.11
C GLY A 415 6.72 -10.17 -0.38
N TYR A 416 7.76 -9.79 -1.13
CA TYR A 416 7.95 -10.09 -2.54
C TYR A 416 8.68 -11.39 -2.79
N ALA A 417 9.66 -11.70 -1.98
CA ALA A 417 10.64 -12.72 -2.27
C ALA A 417 10.42 -14.02 -1.52
N SER A 418 9.20 -14.43 -1.26
CA SER A 418 9.00 -15.78 -0.77
C SER A 418 9.13 -16.78 -1.93
N SER A 419 10.35 -16.91 -2.42
CA SER A 419 10.76 -17.97 -3.33
C SER A 419 10.66 -19.39 -2.70
N THR A 420 10.05 -19.50 -1.52
CA THR A 420 9.83 -20.77 -0.82
C THR A 420 8.49 -21.43 -1.14
N THR A 421 7.67 -20.78 -1.98
CA THR A 421 6.37 -21.32 -2.39
C THR A 421 6.49 -22.00 -3.75
N ALA A 422 6.12 -23.29 -3.83
CA ALA A 422 6.06 -24.06 -5.06
C ALA A 422 4.64 -24.56 -5.34
N VAL A 423 4.37 -24.90 -6.58
CA VAL A 423 3.12 -25.55 -7.02
C VAL A 423 3.48 -26.89 -7.66
N GLU A 424 2.82 -27.95 -7.22
CA GLU A 424 2.86 -29.28 -7.83
C GLU A 424 1.50 -29.55 -8.47
N ILE A 425 1.51 -29.92 -9.75
CA ILE A 425 0.31 -30.30 -10.48
C ILE A 425 0.42 -31.78 -10.86
N LYS A 426 -0.55 -32.58 -10.44
CA LYS A 426 -0.71 -33.96 -10.90
C LYS A 426 -1.79 -33.96 -11.98
N THR A 427 -1.46 -34.54 -13.15
CA THR A 427 -2.39 -34.70 -14.26
C THR A 427 -3.01 -36.10 -14.26
N LYS A 428 -4.18 -36.24 -14.89
CA LYS A 428 -4.91 -37.51 -14.98
C LYS A 428 -4.18 -38.60 -15.75
N ASP A 429 -3.22 -38.23 -16.63
CA ASP A 429 -2.33 -39.16 -17.33
C ASP A 429 -1.13 -39.59 -16.48
N GLY A 430 -1.05 -39.15 -15.21
CA GLY A 430 -0.06 -39.58 -14.22
C GLY A 430 1.20 -38.71 -14.17
N ARG A 431 1.36 -37.64 -14.96
CA ARG A 431 2.49 -36.71 -14.84
C ARG A 431 2.42 -35.94 -13.50
N VAL A 432 3.56 -35.76 -12.85
CA VAL A 432 3.71 -34.91 -11.68
C VAL A 432 4.68 -33.79 -12.03
N LEU A 433 4.22 -32.57 -12.03
CA LEU A 433 4.94 -31.39 -12.49
C LEU A 433 5.07 -30.40 -11.35
N LEU A 434 6.30 -30.00 -11.02
CA LEU A 434 6.62 -29.10 -9.91
C LEU A 434 7.32 -27.86 -10.43
N HIS A 435 6.93 -26.70 -9.96
CA HIS A 435 7.63 -25.45 -10.22
C HIS A 435 7.66 -24.55 -8.97
N GLN A 436 8.85 -24.04 -8.70
CA GLN A 436 9.10 -22.99 -7.72
C GLN A 436 9.63 -21.79 -8.49
N PRO A 437 8.90 -20.64 -8.52
CA PRO A 437 9.36 -19.47 -9.25
C PRO A 437 10.56 -18.82 -8.56
N ASP A 438 11.51 -18.33 -9.32
CA ASP A 438 12.67 -17.56 -8.85
C ASP A 438 12.34 -16.07 -8.63
N GLY A 439 11.17 -15.65 -9.07
CA GLY A 439 10.58 -14.31 -8.91
C GLY A 439 9.15 -14.28 -9.45
N VAL A 440 8.53 -13.13 -9.33
CA VAL A 440 7.14 -12.94 -9.80
C VAL A 440 7.06 -11.73 -10.73
N PRO A 441 6.20 -11.75 -11.77
CA PRO A 441 6.00 -10.60 -12.63
C PRO A 441 5.63 -9.34 -11.82
N GLY A 442 6.27 -8.22 -12.16
CA GLY A 442 6.14 -6.95 -11.45
C GLY A 442 7.02 -6.76 -10.24
N ASP A 443 7.85 -7.74 -9.88
CA ASP A 443 8.96 -7.55 -8.94
C ASP A 443 10.02 -6.61 -9.52
N PRO A 444 10.84 -5.92 -8.71
CA PRO A 444 11.98 -5.14 -9.22
C PRO A 444 12.98 -5.95 -10.07
N ARG A 445 13.07 -7.26 -9.83
CA ARG A 445 13.90 -8.18 -10.63
C ARG A 445 13.24 -8.69 -11.91
N HIS A 446 11.90 -8.63 -11.96
CA HIS A 446 11.06 -9.04 -13.09
C HIS A 446 10.07 -7.92 -13.44
N PRO A 447 10.56 -6.72 -13.80
CA PRO A 447 9.72 -5.54 -13.98
C PRO A 447 8.71 -5.76 -15.13
N VAL A 448 7.57 -5.10 -15.01
CA VAL A 448 6.57 -5.03 -16.08
C VAL A 448 6.85 -3.84 -16.97
N ASP A 449 6.46 -3.94 -18.24
CA ASP A 449 6.56 -2.83 -19.18
C ASP A 449 5.37 -1.84 -19.04
N ASN A 450 5.50 -0.70 -19.69
CA ASN A 450 4.47 0.33 -19.69
C ASN A 450 3.18 -0.13 -20.38
N ALA A 451 3.26 -0.98 -21.39
CA ALA A 451 2.09 -1.48 -22.10
C ALA A 451 1.20 -2.33 -21.20
N LEU A 452 1.80 -3.15 -20.34
CA LEU A 452 1.05 -3.94 -19.35
C LEU A 452 0.39 -3.05 -18.30
N LEU A 453 1.07 -2.01 -17.83
CA LEU A 453 0.51 -1.04 -16.89
C LEU A 453 -0.65 -0.24 -17.51
N GLU A 454 -0.53 0.16 -18.78
CA GLU A 454 -1.65 0.79 -19.51
C GLU A 454 -2.83 -0.17 -19.67
N ALA A 455 -2.58 -1.43 -20.02
CA ALA A 455 -3.63 -2.43 -20.13
C ALA A 455 -4.34 -2.64 -18.79
N LYS A 456 -3.59 -2.71 -17.69
CA LYS A 456 -4.12 -2.76 -16.32
C LYS A 456 -4.95 -1.52 -15.99
N PHE A 457 -4.45 -0.33 -16.29
CA PHE A 457 -5.18 0.92 -16.08
C PHE A 457 -6.52 0.92 -16.82
N ARG A 458 -6.53 0.54 -18.10
CA ARG A 458 -7.74 0.47 -18.93
C ARG A 458 -8.72 -0.57 -18.40
N ASP A 459 -8.25 -1.74 -17.99
CA ASP A 459 -9.08 -2.76 -17.37
C ASP A 459 -9.71 -2.23 -16.06
N CYS A 460 -8.93 -1.67 -15.17
CA CYS A 460 -9.44 -1.06 -13.94
C CYS A 460 -10.50 0.01 -14.22
N VAL A 461 -10.20 0.96 -15.10
CA VAL A 461 -11.12 2.07 -15.45
C VAL A 461 -12.42 1.57 -16.07
N SER A 462 -12.40 0.42 -16.78
CA SER A 462 -13.62 -0.19 -17.33
C SER A 462 -14.66 -0.57 -16.28
N PHE A 463 -14.25 -0.69 -15.03
CA PHE A 463 -15.13 -0.95 -13.88
C PHE A 463 -15.55 0.30 -13.12
N SER A 464 -15.22 1.49 -13.59
CA SER A 464 -15.59 2.74 -12.91
C SER A 464 -17.10 2.84 -12.66
N ALA A 465 -17.49 3.31 -11.48
CA ALA A 465 -18.91 3.57 -11.17
C ALA A 465 -19.52 4.65 -12.05
N LEU A 466 -18.72 5.62 -12.49
CA LEU A 466 -19.10 6.60 -13.51
C LEU A 466 -18.32 6.29 -14.79
N PRO A 467 -19.02 6.09 -15.93
CA PRO A 467 -18.36 5.79 -17.20
C PRO A 467 -17.37 6.88 -17.61
N ILE A 468 -16.15 6.49 -17.97
CA ILE A 468 -15.12 7.37 -18.52
C ILE A 468 -14.98 7.11 -20.00
N ARG A 469 -15.07 8.16 -20.82
CA ARG A 469 -14.95 8.04 -22.27
C ARG A 469 -13.54 7.59 -22.67
N ALA A 470 -13.42 6.74 -23.68
CA ALA A 470 -12.13 6.23 -24.15
C ALA A 470 -11.14 7.36 -24.49
N ALA A 471 -11.59 8.44 -25.13
CA ALA A 471 -10.75 9.59 -25.45
C ALA A 471 -10.21 10.30 -24.20
N ASN A 472 -10.98 10.34 -23.09
CA ASN A 472 -10.52 10.92 -21.82
C ASN A 472 -9.49 10.01 -21.17
N MET A 473 -9.69 8.70 -21.25
CA MET A 473 -8.73 7.71 -20.75
C MET A 473 -7.40 7.82 -21.51
N ASP A 474 -7.44 7.89 -22.83
CA ASP A 474 -6.23 8.05 -23.67
C ASP A 474 -5.50 9.36 -23.35
N ARG A 475 -6.27 10.47 -23.20
CA ARG A 475 -5.68 11.74 -22.81
C ARG A 475 -5.03 11.69 -21.41
N ALA A 476 -5.68 11.06 -20.44
CA ALA A 476 -5.11 10.94 -19.10
C ALA A 476 -3.82 10.10 -19.11
N ILE A 477 -3.77 9.00 -19.85
CA ILE A 477 -2.56 8.18 -20.03
C ILE A 477 -1.44 9.01 -20.65
N ASP A 478 -1.72 9.76 -21.73
CA ASP A 478 -0.73 10.63 -22.36
C ASP A 478 -0.20 11.70 -21.40
N MET A 479 -1.09 12.36 -20.64
CA MET A 479 -0.69 13.34 -19.63
C MET A 479 0.18 12.71 -18.53
N ILE A 480 -0.10 11.50 -18.09
CA ILE A 480 0.70 10.82 -17.06
C ILE A 480 2.07 10.43 -17.58
N TRP A 481 2.19 9.92 -18.82
CA TRP A 481 3.50 9.62 -19.43
C TRP A 481 4.32 10.86 -19.73
N ASN A 482 3.66 12.01 -19.91
CA ASN A 482 4.30 13.31 -20.11
C ASN A 482 4.16 14.22 -18.87
N LEU A 483 4.09 13.62 -17.67
CA LEU A 483 3.72 14.33 -16.44
C LEU A 483 4.60 15.55 -16.16
N GLU A 484 5.90 15.49 -16.48
CA GLU A 484 6.83 16.62 -16.31
C GLU A 484 6.50 17.85 -17.18
N LYS A 485 5.62 17.70 -18.18
CA LYS A 485 5.15 18.77 -19.07
C LYS A 485 3.78 19.31 -18.64
N VAL A 486 3.08 18.62 -17.76
CA VAL A 486 1.77 19.02 -17.27
C VAL A 486 1.91 20.25 -16.36
N THR A 487 1.21 21.30 -16.70
CA THR A 487 1.25 22.58 -15.96
C THR A 487 0.32 22.58 -14.75
N ASP A 488 -0.77 21.83 -14.83
CA ASP A 488 -1.74 21.63 -13.73
C ASP A 488 -2.22 20.18 -13.68
N VAL A 489 -1.80 19.43 -12.66
CA VAL A 489 -2.18 18.02 -12.47
C VAL A 489 -3.67 17.83 -12.18
N SER A 490 -4.39 18.90 -11.80
CA SER A 490 -5.84 18.85 -11.63
C SER A 490 -6.56 18.50 -12.94
N GLU A 491 -5.96 18.79 -14.10
CA GLU A 491 -6.50 18.40 -15.41
C GLU A 491 -6.59 16.88 -15.58
N ILE A 492 -5.64 16.11 -15.02
CA ILE A 492 -5.67 14.64 -15.05
C ILE A 492 -6.90 14.14 -14.29
N VAL A 493 -7.11 14.68 -13.08
CA VAL A 493 -8.24 14.32 -12.23
C VAL A 493 -9.57 14.69 -12.91
N GLN A 494 -9.66 15.89 -13.49
CA GLN A 494 -10.84 16.34 -14.22
C GLN A 494 -11.13 15.46 -15.44
N THR A 495 -10.10 15.11 -16.22
CA THR A 495 -10.22 14.26 -17.41
C THR A 495 -10.75 12.86 -17.04
N LEU A 496 -10.38 12.34 -15.87
CA LEU A 496 -10.83 11.04 -15.36
C LEU A 496 -12.17 11.13 -14.58
N SER A 497 -12.75 12.30 -14.45
CA SER A 497 -14.02 12.51 -13.73
C SER A 497 -15.15 13.01 -14.64
N ALA A 498 -14.88 13.21 -15.94
CA ALA A 498 -15.81 13.81 -16.92
C ALA A 498 -16.51 12.76 -17.80
#